data_db25173764f14b86bc4cba5a6fb8ba8d
#
_entry.id   db25173764f14b86bc4cba5a6fb8ba8d
#
_cell.length_a   1.000
_cell.length_b   1.000
_cell.length_c   1.000
_cell.angle_alpha   90.00
_cell.angle_beta   90.00
_cell.angle_gamma   90.00
#
_symmetry.space_group_name_H-M   'P 1'
#
loop_
_entity.id
_entity.type
_entity.pdbx_description
1 polymer ?
#
loop_
_entity_poly.entity_id
_entity_poly.type
_entity_poly.pdbx_seq_one_letter_code
_entity_poly.pdbx_strand_id
1 'polypeptide(L)'
;MAFSRRSMILGTAAGGAALTLAACGGGDDGGSGGGSGGGGGTGEPIYANTTEPENPLIPTNTGEVGGGRIVTMIFAGLVYYAADGTAENDIAESIESEDNQNWTITIREGLTYSDGSTPITAEDFVNAWNFGANAANAQLGQYFFEPIEGYDELSAEGVAEDATLTGLEVVDERTFTVRLISPQSDFPTRLGYSAYMPLPPSAFDDIEAYGEMPLANGPYKLETWTHDQELVLVPNESYDGPRAPQNSGITFTVYQDPETMYLDLQSDNVDVVDQLPGSALATFESDLGERAVNAPGAVFQSITLPGYDPNFEGEAGAIRRKALSRAIDRKSICDNLFFGTRTPATDFVSPVIPGGGATDIPGAEVLEFDEAEAKKLWDEAEAITPFKGPLTLAYNADGPHADWVEAVCNSLANVLGIEAKPTPFPAFGEMREQIRARDLMGTWRSGWQADYPSAYNFLGPLYGSSAADGNGSNDGDYKNPEFDQLLADGLAAETEEDAIKIWKEAEALIMRDLPVLPLWYQNTIGGYSTLVSDVEYGWDTVPLYHNITK
;
A
#
# COMPACT_ATOMS: atom_id res chain seq x y z
N MET A 1 29.54 40.26 -5.88
CA MET A 1 29.11 41.62 -5.48
C MET A 1 27.91 41.40 -4.55
N ALA A 2 28.05 41.37 -3.33
CA ALA A 2 28.37 42.35 -2.31
C ALA A 2 27.14 43.17 -1.84
N PHE A 3 26.72 42.85 -0.58
CA PHE A 3 26.15 43.77 0.43
C PHE A 3 24.69 44.23 0.23
N SER A 4 23.85 44.34 1.26
CA SER A 4 24.02 44.76 2.68
C SER A 4 22.68 44.61 3.43
N ARG A 5 22.64 44.09 4.58
CA ARG A 5 22.36 44.40 6.01
C ARG A 5 21.53 45.67 6.38
N ARG A 6 20.70 45.43 7.43
CA ARG A 6 20.17 46.36 8.50
C ARG A 6 18.75 46.94 8.23
N SER A 7 17.86 47.08 9.19
CA SER A 7 17.97 47.22 10.65
C SER A 7 16.64 47.00 11.37
N MET A 8 16.73 46.54 12.61
CA MET A 8 15.83 46.68 13.77
C MET A 8 15.00 47.96 13.83
N ILE A 9 13.81 47.88 14.48
CA ILE A 9 13.44 48.73 15.64
C ILE A 9 12.32 48.05 16.44
N LEU A 10 12.54 48.03 17.78
CA LEU A 10 11.62 47.67 18.87
C LEU A 10 10.42 48.60 18.98
N GLY A 11 9.35 48.09 19.58
CA GLY A 11 8.27 48.90 20.11
C GLY A 11 7.35 48.09 21.05
N THR A 12 7.70 48.09 22.33
CA THR A 12 6.89 47.65 23.48
C THR A 12 5.73 48.62 23.76
N ALA A 13 4.53 48.07 24.07
CA ALA A 13 3.67 48.69 25.08
C ALA A 13 2.59 47.72 25.61
N ALA A 14 2.51 47.63 26.90
CA ALA A 14 1.67 46.82 27.76
C ALA A 14 0.30 47.50 28.07
N GLY A 15 -0.65 46.70 28.51
CA GLY A 15 -1.89 47.08 29.24
C GLY A 15 -2.94 45.98 28.96
N GLY A 16 -3.49 45.27 29.84
CA GLY A 16 -3.70 45.31 31.27
C GLY A 16 -5.18 45.31 31.56
N ALA A 17 -5.65 44.30 32.29
CA ALA A 17 -6.89 44.22 33.09
C ALA A 17 -8.22 43.99 32.32
N ALA A 18 -9.24 43.25 32.81
CA ALA A 18 -9.50 42.60 34.09
C ALA A 18 -10.71 41.64 33.93
N LEU A 19 -10.75 40.70 34.82
CA LEU A 19 -11.80 39.74 35.16
C LEU A 19 -13.20 40.36 35.35
N THR A 20 -14.25 39.59 34.96
CA THR A 20 -15.45 39.48 35.83
C THR A 20 -16.06 38.07 35.70
N LEU A 21 -16.04 37.37 36.81
CA LEU A 21 -16.90 36.20 37.10
C LEU A 21 -18.35 36.68 37.32
N ALA A 22 -19.30 35.91 36.80
CA ALA A 22 -20.63 35.84 37.39
C ALA A 22 -21.16 34.39 37.25
N ALA A 23 -21.33 33.79 38.39
CA ALA A 23 -21.98 32.48 38.60
C ALA A 23 -23.47 32.69 38.93
N CYS A 24 -24.20 31.54 38.94
CA CYS A 24 -25.59 31.27 39.38
C CYS A 24 -26.59 31.23 38.21
N GLY A 25 -27.42 30.24 38.09
CA GLY A 25 -27.81 29.07 38.87
C GLY A 25 -29.12 28.50 38.32
N GLY A 26 -29.23 27.18 38.29
CA GLY A 26 -30.35 26.35 38.64
C GLY A 26 -31.67 26.40 37.83
N GLY A 27 -32.15 25.23 37.39
CA GLY A 27 -33.54 24.98 37.06
C GLY A 27 -33.74 23.72 36.22
N ASP A 28 -34.11 22.64 36.88
CA ASP A 28 -34.70 21.41 36.33
C ASP A 28 -35.89 21.69 35.42
N ASP A 29 -36.03 20.93 34.34
CA ASP A 29 -37.23 20.10 34.12
C ASP A 29 -37.10 19.25 32.85
N GLY A 30 -37.61 18.02 32.95
CA GLY A 30 -37.46 16.96 32.00
C GLY A 30 -38.28 17.13 30.72
N GLY A 31 -37.85 16.43 29.71
CA GLY A 31 -38.54 16.27 28.44
C GLY A 31 -37.91 15.13 27.61
N SER A 32 -38.45 13.94 27.80
CA SER A 32 -38.22 12.75 26.93
C SER A 32 -38.62 13.06 25.49
N GLY A 33 -37.68 12.91 24.57
CA GLY A 33 -37.92 12.93 23.14
C GLY A 33 -36.85 12.11 22.44
N GLY A 34 -37.19 10.87 22.05
CA GLY A 34 -36.35 10.05 21.22
C GLY A 34 -36.13 10.71 19.86
N GLY A 35 -34.91 10.99 19.55
CA GLY A 35 -34.41 11.34 18.23
C GLY A 35 -33.35 10.34 17.86
N SER A 36 -33.60 9.64 16.75
CA SER A 36 -32.64 8.86 16.01
C SER A 36 -31.46 9.76 15.67
N GLY A 37 -30.33 9.65 16.37
CA GLY A 37 -29.15 10.49 16.11
C GLY A 37 -28.33 9.86 15.01
N GLY A 38 -28.10 10.59 13.95
CA GLY A 38 -26.98 10.40 13.04
C GLY A 38 -25.68 10.51 13.84
N GLY A 39 -24.75 9.58 13.58
CA GLY A 39 -23.49 9.49 14.29
C GLY A 39 -22.55 10.64 13.96
N GLY A 40 -22.62 11.71 14.72
CA GLY A 40 -21.50 12.63 14.86
C GLY A 40 -20.57 12.05 15.93
N GLY A 41 -19.31 11.78 15.60
CA GLY A 41 -18.30 11.32 16.54
C GLY A 41 -18.28 12.18 17.79
N THR A 42 -18.24 11.51 18.96
CA THR A 42 -18.16 12.17 20.26
C THR A 42 -16.74 12.12 20.74
N GLY A 43 -16.16 13.23 21.15
CA GLY A 43 -14.80 13.27 21.66
C GLY A 43 -14.01 14.45 21.10
N GLU A 44 -12.71 14.40 21.29
CA GLU A 44 -11.77 15.37 20.73
C GLU A 44 -11.21 14.86 19.39
N PRO A 45 -10.62 15.74 18.55
CA PRO A 45 -9.97 15.36 17.31
C PRO A 45 -8.69 14.59 17.62
N ILE A 46 -8.34 13.68 16.71
CA ILE A 46 -7.10 12.92 16.75
C ILE A 46 -6.03 13.65 15.95
N TYR A 47 -4.80 13.69 16.48
CA TYR A 47 -3.62 14.21 15.79
C TYR A 47 -2.77 13.04 15.29
N ALA A 48 -2.49 12.98 13.99
CA ALA A 48 -1.73 11.94 13.36
C ALA A 48 -0.65 12.49 12.41
N ASN A 49 0.33 11.69 12.06
CA ASN A 49 1.32 12.05 11.06
C ASN A 49 0.82 11.75 9.65
N THR A 50 1.34 12.50 8.69
CA THR A 50 1.28 12.16 7.26
C THR A 50 2.50 12.73 6.53
N THR A 51 2.65 12.34 5.25
CA THR A 51 3.45 13.06 4.26
C THR A 51 2.53 13.93 3.42
N GLU A 52 3.06 14.97 2.78
CA GLU A 52 2.29 15.76 1.81
C GLU A 52 1.83 14.86 0.67
N PRO A 53 0.53 14.84 0.30
CA PRO A 53 0.05 14.13 -0.89
C PRO A 53 0.77 14.62 -2.16
N GLU A 54 1.22 13.70 -3.00
CA GLU A 54 1.95 14.04 -4.24
C GLU A 54 1.06 14.67 -5.30
N ASN A 55 -0.24 14.35 -5.28
CA ASN A 55 -1.23 14.80 -6.27
C ASN A 55 -2.50 15.28 -5.56
N PRO A 56 -3.39 16.03 -6.24
CA PRO A 56 -4.74 16.28 -5.77
C PRO A 56 -5.47 14.98 -5.38
N LEU A 57 -6.34 15.05 -4.37
CA LEU A 57 -7.00 13.89 -3.75
C LEU A 57 -8.06 13.26 -4.67
N ILE A 58 -7.60 12.63 -5.73
CA ILE A 58 -8.41 11.92 -6.71
C ILE A 58 -8.14 10.42 -6.55
N PRO A 59 -9.16 9.57 -6.28
CA PRO A 59 -8.98 8.14 -6.00
C PRO A 59 -8.16 7.38 -7.06
N THR A 60 -8.32 7.70 -8.34
CA THR A 60 -7.58 7.07 -9.44
C THR A 60 -6.19 7.66 -9.68
N ASN A 61 -5.85 8.81 -9.06
CA ASN A 61 -4.56 9.49 -9.25
C ASN A 61 -3.69 9.51 -7.99
N THR A 62 -4.02 8.70 -7.01
CA THR A 62 -3.27 8.60 -5.75
C THR A 62 -2.54 7.26 -5.73
N GLY A 63 -1.21 7.30 -5.70
CA GLY A 63 -0.34 6.10 -5.76
C GLY A 63 0.66 6.00 -4.62
N GLU A 64 0.54 6.84 -3.57
CA GLU A 64 1.44 6.89 -2.42
C GLU A 64 0.67 6.91 -1.09
N VAL A 65 1.36 6.58 0.03
CA VAL A 65 0.72 6.32 1.32
C VAL A 65 0.07 7.56 1.92
N GLY A 66 0.69 8.74 1.79
CA GLY A 66 0.17 9.98 2.38
C GLY A 66 -1.18 10.38 1.82
N GLY A 67 -1.28 10.50 0.48
CA GLY A 67 -2.53 10.79 -0.21
C GLY A 67 -3.54 9.65 -0.10
N GLY A 68 -3.09 8.39 -0.26
CA GLY A 68 -3.94 7.20 -0.14
C GLY A 68 -4.65 7.12 1.20
N ARG A 69 -3.97 7.43 2.29
CA ARG A 69 -4.52 7.52 3.64
C ARG A 69 -5.67 8.52 3.72
N ILE A 70 -5.49 9.72 3.15
CA ILE A 70 -6.53 10.75 3.16
C ILE A 70 -7.70 10.31 2.27
N VAL A 71 -7.42 9.83 1.06
CA VAL A 71 -8.44 9.35 0.12
C VAL A 71 -9.32 8.27 0.76
N THR A 72 -8.73 7.28 1.45
CA THR A 72 -9.51 6.21 2.09
C THR A 72 -10.36 6.69 3.27
N MET A 73 -10.02 7.84 3.89
CA MET A 73 -10.84 8.44 4.94
C MET A 73 -11.97 9.30 4.38
N ILE A 74 -11.76 10.01 3.28
CA ILE A 74 -12.78 10.91 2.74
C ILE A 74 -13.67 10.26 1.69
N PHE A 75 -13.25 9.14 1.07
CA PHE A 75 -14.06 8.37 0.14
C PHE A 75 -14.45 7.00 0.70
N ALA A 76 -15.56 6.48 0.21
CA ALA A 76 -16.01 5.11 0.42
C ALA A 76 -16.20 4.44 -0.96
N GLY A 77 -15.64 3.23 -1.09
CA GLY A 77 -15.81 2.37 -2.26
C GLY A 77 -16.95 1.37 -2.10
N LEU A 78 -17.09 0.46 -3.05
CA LEU A 78 -18.05 -0.65 -2.96
C LEU A 78 -17.76 -1.53 -1.75
N VAL A 79 -16.48 -1.74 -1.48
CA VAL A 79 -15.92 -2.61 -0.44
C VAL A 79 -14.93 -1.81 0.40
N TYR A 80 -14.79 -2.14 1.66
CA TYR A 80 -13.69 -1.72 2.53
C TYR A 80 -12.96 -2.94 3.08
N TYR A 81 -11.77 -2.74 3.64
CA TYR A 81 -11.01 -3.81 4.27
C TYR A 81 -11.06 -3.65 5.80
N ALA A 82 -11.41 -4.74 6.49
CA ALA A 82 -11.23 -4.85 7.93
C ALA A 82 -9.75 -4.89 8.31
N ALA A 83 -9.43 -4.83 9.60
CA ALA A 83 -8.06 -4.81 10.09
C ALA A 83 -7.20 -6.00 9.58
N ASP A 84 -7.81 -7.15 9.45
CA ASP A 84 -7.17 -8.40 8.99
C ASP A 84 -7.14 -8.56 7.45
N GLY A 85 -7.60 -7.55 6.71
CA GLY A 85 -7.68 -7.60 5.25
C GLY A 85 -8.95 -8.25 4.70
N THR A 86 -9.89 -8.68 5.55
CA THR A 86 -11.18 -9.20 5.08
C THR A 86 -11.93 -8.11 4.33
N ALA A 87 -12.33 -8.42 3.10
CA ALA A 87 -13.12 -7.51 2.27
C ALA A 87 -14.61 -7.57 2.68
N GLU A 88 -15.18 -6.42 3.01
CA GLU A 88 -16.57 -6.27 3.44
C GLU A 88 -17.27 -5.17 2.62
N ASN A 89 -18.57 -5.33 2.39
CA ASN A 89 -19.34 -4.32 1.67
C ASN A 89 -19.46 -3.00 2.46
N ASP A 90 -19.18 -1.88 1.80
CA ASP A 90 -19.44 -0.51 2.31
C ASP A 90 -20.61 0.12 1.54
N ILE A 91 -20.38 0.63 0.33
CA ILE A 91 -21.41 1.21 -0.54
C ILE A 91 -22.24 0.10 -1.23
N ALA A 92 -21.62 -1.05 -1.51
CA ALA A 92 -22.33 -2.16 -2.14
C ALA A 92 -23.41 -2.77 -1.23
N GLU A 93 -24.60 -3.01 -1.77
CA GLU A 93 -25.61 -3.91 -1.22
C GLU A 93 -25.27 -5.36 -1.59
N SER A 94 -24.89 -5.60 -2.86
CA SER A 94 -24.45 -6.89 -3.37
C SER A 94 -23.43 -6.77 -4.49
N ILE A 95 -22.54 -7.78 -4.58
CA ILE A 95 -21.57 -7.99 -5.65
C ILE A 95 -21.68 -9.46 -6.02
N GLU A 96 -22.32 -9.79 -7.14
CA GLU A 96 -22.72 -11.15 -7.49
C GLU A 96 -22.23 -11.56 -8.89
N SER A 97 -21.79 -12.82 -9.01
CA SER A 97 -21.45 -13.47 -10.27
C SER A 97 -21.72 -14.96 -10.18
N GLU A 98 -22.09 -15.60 -11.29
CA GLU A 98 -22.19 -17.06 -11.39
C GLU A 98 -20.93 -17.70 -12.02
N ASP A 99 -20.05 -16.88 -12.62
CA ASP A 99 -18.92 -17.35 -13.42
C ASP A 99 -17.60 -16.60 -13.13
N ASN A 100 -17.59 -15.72 -12.14
CA ASN A 100 -16.47 -14.85 -11.77
C ASN A 100 -15.98 -13.94 -12.93
N GLN A 101 -16.75 -13.83 -14.01
CA GLN A 101 -16.43 -13.02 -15.18
C GLN A 101 -17.47 -11.93 -15.44
N ASN A 102 -18.75 -12.27 -15.25
CA ASN A 102 -19.87 -11.34 -15.43
C ASN A 102 -20.43 -10.99 -14.05
N TRP A 103 -20.16 -9.79 -13.59
CA TRP A 103 -20.54 -9.30 -12.27
C TRP A 103 -21.73 -8.35 -12.34
N THR A 104 -22.66 -8.49 -11.40
CA THR A 104 -23.74 -7.53 -11.17
C THR A 104 -23.52 -6.89 -9.80
N ILE A 105 -23.43 -5.57 -9.78
CA ILE A 105 -23.16 -4.78 -8.59
C ILE A 105 -24.35 -3.89 -8.31
N THR A 106 -24.91 -4.01 -7.11
CA THR A 106 -26.00 -3.15 -6.64
C THR A 106 -25.53 -2.34 -5.44
N ILE A 107 -25.71 -1.02 -5.46
CA ILE A 107 -25.38 -0.13 -4.35
C ILE A 107 -26.57 0.06 -3.41
N ARG A 108 -26.29 0.38 -2.14
CA ARG A 108 -27.32 0.66 -1.12
C ARG A 108 -28.19 1.85 -1.53
N GLU A 109 -29.43 1.88 -1.05
CA GLU A 109 -30.40 2.95 -1.33
C GLU A 109 -30.16 4.16 -0.43
N GLY A 110 -30.39 5.36 -0.97
CA GLY A 110 -30.45 6.62 -0.22
C GLY A 110 -29.10 7.24 0.13
N LEU A 111 -28.01 6.75 -0.45
CA LEU A 111 -26.67 7.28 -0.22
C LEU A 111 -26.48 8.65 -0.88
N THR A 112 -25.76 9.53 -0.18
CA THR A 112 -25.42 10.88 -0.69
C THR A 112 -23.95 11.19 -0.44
N TYR A 113 -23.40 12.08 -1.24
CA TYR A 113 -22.11 12.70 -0.96
C TYR A 113 -22.19 13.60 0.29
N SER A 114 -21.07 14.12 0.72
CA SER A 114 -20.90 14.85 1.98
C SER A 114 -21.64 16.20 2.07
N ASP A 115 -22.27 16.64 0.99
CA ASP A 115 -23.20 17.78 0.99
C ASP A 115 -24.62 17.41 1.46
N GLY A 116 -24.90 16.12 1.66
CA GLY A 116 -26.19 15.58 2.11
C GLY A 116 -27.32 15.70 1.08
N SER A 117 -27.00 16.04 -0.18
CA SER A 117 -28.01 16.29 -1.21
C SER A 117 -27.70 15.66 -2.57
N THR A 118 -26.46 15.55 -2.95
CA THR A 118 -26.05 14.89 -4.21
C THR A 118 -26.12 13.37 -4.03
N PRO A 119 -26.98 12.66 -4.76
CA PRO A 119 -27.11 11.20 -4.63
C PRO A 119 -25.86 10.50 -5.18
N ILE A 120 -25.54 9.34 -4.61
CA ILE A 120 -24.54 8.43 -5.17
C ILE A 120 -25.30 7.43 -6.04
N THR A 121 -24.85 7.27 -7.28
CA THR A 121 -25.50 6.43 -8.28
C THR A 121 -24.53 5.42 -8.91
N ALA A 122 -25.05 4.39 -9.58
CA ALA A 122 -24.27 3.45 -10.37
C ALA A 122 -23.46 4.16 -11.48
N GLU A 123 -23.99 5.26 -12.02
CA GLU A 123 -23.34 6.06 -13.05
C GLU A 123 -22.05 6.74 -12.52
N ASP A 124 -22.00 7.12 -11.23
CA ASP A 124 -20.82 7.75 -10.63
C ASP A 124 -19.62 6.77 -10.60
N PHE A 125 -19.88 5.49 -10.36
CA PHE A 125 -18.86 4.44 -10.46
C PHE A 125 -18.42 4.21 -11.90
N VAL A 126 -19.36 4.03 -12.81
CA VAL A 126 -19.06 3.76 -14.22
C VAL A 126 -18.28 4.92 -14.86
N ASN A 127 -18.65 6.16 -14.56
CA ASN A 127 -17.95 7.34 -15.06
C ASN A 127 -16.56 7.49 -14.46
N ALA A 128 -16.40 7.26 -13.15
CA ALA A 128 -15.10 7.30 -12.50
C ALA A 128 -14.14 6.22 -13.05
N TRP A 129 -14.64 5.01 -13.29
CA TRP A 129 -13.82 3.92 -13.83
C TRP A 129 -13.45 4.16 -15.31
N ASN A 130 -14.37 4.67 -16.12
CA ASN A 130 -14.06 5.09 -17.49
C ASN A 130 -13.00 6.20 -17.52
N PHE A 131 -13.13 7.19 -16.64
CA PHE A 131 -12.15 8.28 -16.50
C PHE A 131 -10.77 7.73 -16.08
N GLY A 132 -10.73 6.87 -15.05
CA GLY A 132 -9.49 6.26 -14.54
C GLY A 132 -8.80 5.36 -15.56
N ALA A 133 -9.58 4.60 -16.36
CA ALA A 133 -9.05 3.68 -17.35
C ALA A 133 -8.54 4.36 -18.63
N ASN A 134 -9.02 5.57 -18.95
CA ASN A 134 -8.72 6.24 -20.22
C ASN A 134 -7.34 6.91 -20.18
N ALA A 135 -6.43 6.48 -21.06
CA ALA A 135 -5.05 6.97 -21.15
C ALA A 135 -4.96 8.48 -21.40
N ALA A 136 -5.97 9.11 -22.01
CA ALA A 136 -6.00 10.56 -22.23
C ALA A 136 -6.02 11.34 -20.88
N ASN A 137 -6.51 10.74 -19.80
CA ASN A 137 -6.60 11.35 -18.47
C ASN A 137 -5.35 11.14 -17.61
N ALA A 138 -4.39 10.32 -18.06
CA ALA A 138 -3.09 10.08 -17.42
C ALA A 138 -3.16 9.75 -15.91
N GLN A 139 -4.16 8.96 -15.49
CA GLN A 139 -4.35 8.57 -14.10
C GLN A 139 -3.35 7.48 -13.68
N LEU A 140 -2.73 7.61 -12.51
CA LEU A 140 -1.73 6.65 -11.98
C LEU A 140 -2.34 5.25 -11.77
N GLY A 141 -3.60 5.19 -11.36
CA GLY A 141 -4.34 3.95 -11.12
C GLY A 141 -4.93 3.31 -12.38
N GLN A 142 -4.59 3.75 -13.58
CA GLN A 142 -5.15 3.25 -14.83
C GLN A 142 -5.09 1.72 -14.95
N TYR A 143 -4.00 1.10 -14.57
CA TYR A 143 -3.76 -0.35 -14.70
C TYR A 143 -4.70 -1.21 -13.85
N PHE A 144 -5.37 -0.67 -12.83
CA PHE A 144 -6.36 -1.42 -12.04
C PHE A 144 -7.56 -1.87 -12.87
N PHE A 145 -7.86 -1.19 -13.97
CA PHE A 145 -8.98 -1.51 -14.86
C PHE A 145 -8.62 -2.53 -15.96
N GLU A 146 -7.36 -3.00 -16.02
CA GLU A 146 -6.89 -4.00 -17.00
C GLU A 146 -7.80 -5.24 -17.12
N PRO A 147 -8.40 -5.77 -16.04
CA PRO A 147 -9.28 -6.92 -16.15
C PRO A 147 -10.62 -6.65 -16.86
N ILE A 148 -11.02 -5.41 -17.03
CA ILE A 148 -12.34 -5.06 -17.60
C ILE A 148 -12.26 -5.03 -19.12
N GLU A 149 -13.26 -5.64 -19.79
CA GLU A 149 -13.32 -5.69 -21.26
C GLU A 149 -13.34 -4.27 -21.87
N GLY A 150 -12.50 -4.07 -22.88
CA GLY A 150 -12.30 -2.78 -23.54
C GLY A 150 -11.13 -1.95 -22.99
N TYR A 151 -10.41 -2.46 -21.98
CA TYR A 151 -9.26 -1.75 -21.40
C TYR A 151 -8.13 -1.54 -22.42
N ASP A 152 -7.80 -2.54 -23.23
CA ASP A 152 -6.71 -2.46 -24.21
C ASP A 152 -6.89 -1.29 -25.18
N GLU A 153 -8.14 -1.03 -25.59
CA GLU A 153 -8.48 0.09 -26.46
C GLU A 153 -8.41 1.43 -25.72
N LEU A 154 -8.81 1.46 -24.44
CA LEU A 154 -8.79 2.67 -23.61
C LEU A 154 -7.38 3.05 -23.15
N SER A 155 -6.50 2.10 -22.91
CA SER A 155 -5.13 2.32 -22.50
C SER A 155 -4.19 2.70 -23.65
N ALA A 156 -4.67 2.66 -24.90
CA ALA A 156 -3.87 2.94 -26.08
C ALA A 156 -3.52 4.43 -26.23
N GLU A 157 -2.32 4.72 -26.72
CA GLU A 157 -1.87 6.09 -27.04
C GLU A 157 -2.81 6.73 -28.08
N GLY A 158 -3.30 7.94 -27.78
CA GLY A 158 -4.17 8.70 -28.69
C GLY A 158 -5.64 8.26 -28.67
N VAL A 159 -6.05 7.53 -27.65
CA VAL A 159 -7.47 7.21 -27.42
C VAL A 159 -8.32 8.50 -27.31
N ALA A 160 -9.56 8.43 -27.73
CA ALA A 160 -10.49 9.55 -27.60
C ALA A 160 -10.86 9.81 -26.13
N GLU A 161 -10.97 11.07 -25.73
CA GLU A 161 -11.29 11.46 -24.34
C GLU A 161 -12.67 10.92 -23.89
N ASP A 162 -13.61 10.73 -24.81
CA ASP A 162 -14.95 10.22 -24.55
C ASP A 162 -15.10 8.69 -24.75
N ALA A 163 -14.01 7.98 -25.00
CA ALA A 163 -14.02 6.53 -25.09
C ALA A 163 -14.29 5.89 -23.71
N THR A 164 -14.99 4.75 -23.71
CA THR A 164 -15.42 4.04 -22.51
C THR A 164 -15.11 2.55 -22.57
N LEU A 165 -14.99 1.92 -21.40
CA LEU A 165 -14.85 0.47 -21.24
C LEU A 165 -16.10 -0.24 -21.77
N THR A 166 -15.93 -1.19 -22.69
CA THR A 166 -17.05 -1.95 -23.27
C THR A 166 -17.62 -2.98 -22.30
N GLY A 167 -16.91 -3.28 -21.23
CA GLY A 167 -17.32 -4.19 -20.16
C GLY A 167 -18.20 -3.55 -19.09
N LEU A 168 -18.50 -2.23 -19.14
CA LEU A 168 -19.31 -1.55 -18.14
C LEU A 168 -20.68 -1.18 -18.73
N GLU A 169 -21.76 -1.44 -17.98
CA GLU A 169 -23.11 -1.04 -18.37
C GLU A 169 -23.93 -0.61 -17.14
N VAL A 170 -24.49 0.58 -17.16
CA VAL A 170 -25.46 1.05 -16.14
C VAL A 170 -26.81 0.42 -16.44
N VAL A 171 -27.37 -0.37 -15.53
CA VAL A 171 -28.67 -1.02 -15.66
C VAL A 171 -29.78 -0.11 -15.16
N ASP A 172 -29.57 0.50 -14.00
CA ASP A 172 -30.47 1.49 -13.40
C ASP A 172 -29.68 2.39 -12.42
N GLU A 173 -30.38 3.25 -11.67
CA GLU A 173 -29.77 4.23 -10.75
C GLU A 173 -28.83 3.59 -9.69
N ARG A 174 -29.07 2.32 -9.33
CA ARG A 174 -28.34 1.60 -8.28
C ARG A 174 -27.56 0.40 -8.78
N THR A 175 -27.76 -0.02 -10.01
CA THR A 175 -27.24 -1.29 -10.52
C THR A 175 -26.41 -1.06 -11.77
N PHE A 176 -25.23 -1.63 -11.81
CA PHE A 176 -24.40 -1.71 -13.01
C PHE A 176 -23.76 -3.10 -13.14
N THR A 177 -23.36 -3.44 -14.35
CA THR A 177 -22.65 -4.69 -14.63
C THR A 177 -21.23 -4.44 -15.05
N VAL A 178 -20.37 -5.42 -14.72
CA VAL A 178 -18.95 -5.44 -15.08
C VAL A 178 -18.66 -6.76 -15.78
N ARG A 179 -18.16 -6.71 -17.01
CA ARG A 179 -17.68 -7.87 -17.73
C ARG A 179 -16.16 -7.84 -17.79
N LEU A 180 -15.53 -8.88 -17.26
CA LEU A 180 -14.09 -9.06 -17.26
C LEU A 180 -13.63 -9.83 -18.51
N ILE A 181 -12.37 -9.65 -18.90
CA ILE A 181 -11.76 -10.38 -20.02
C ILE A 181 -11.59 -11.88 -19.73
N SER A 182 -11.53 -12.26 -18.46
CA SER A 182 -11.44 -13.64 -17.97
C SER A 182 -12.02 -13.73 -16.55
N PRO A 183 -12.39 -14.93 -16.06
CA PRO A 183 -12.85 -15.09 -14.69
C PRO A 183 -11.81 -14.62 -13.67
N GLN A 184 -12.25 -13.92 -12.61
CA GLN A 184 -11.42 -13.47 -11.49
C GLN A 184 -12.16 -13.64 -10.16
N SER A 185 -11.81 -14.65 -9.39
CA SER A 185 -12.41 -14.96 -8.09
C SER A 185 -12.10 -13.90 -7.02
N ASP A 186 -11.00 -13.17 -7.16
CA ASP A 186 -10.58 -12.08 -6.26
C ASP A 186 -11.12 -10.69 -6.65
N PHE A 187 -11.96 -10.61 -7.69
CA PHE A 187 -12.49 -9.31 -8.15
C PHE A 187 -13.25 -8.54 -7.06
N PRO A 188 -14.11 -9.15 -6.23
CA PRO A 188 -14.74 -8.44 -5.12
C PRO A 188 -13.74 -7.84 -4.12
N THR A 189 -12.67 -8.58 -3.79
CA THR A 189 -11.59 -8.09 -2.92
C THR A 189 -10.88 -6.89 -3.55
N ARG A 190 -10.60 -6.93 -4.85
CA ARG A 190 -9.96 -5.84 -5.60
C ARG A 190 -10.76 -4.53 -5.55
N LEU A 191 -12.12 -4.60 -5.49
CA LEU A 191 -13.01 -3.43 -5.46
C LEU A 191 -12.91 -2.55 -4.21
N GLY A 192 -12.16 -2.99 -3.19
CA GLY A 192 -11.83 -2.17 -2.01
C GLY A 192 -10.69 -1.16 -2.25
N TYR A 193 -9.92 -1.31 -3.33
CA TYR A 193 -8.85 -0.36 -3.64
C TYR A 193 -9.40 0.98 -4.13
N SER A 194 -8.70 2.07 -3.79
CA SER A 194 -9.17 3.44 -4.05
C SER A 194 -9.51 3.74 -5.51
N ALA A 195 -8.81 3.14 -6.47
CA ALA A 195 -9.08 3.36 -7.90
C ALA A 195 -10.52 3.04 -8.31
N TYR A 196 -11.24 2.20 -7.56
CA TYR A 196 -12.62 1.81 -7.84
C TYR A 196 -13.67 2.67 -7.09
N MET A 197 -13.27 3.72 -6.40
CA MET A 197 -14.18 4.63 -5.69
C MET A 197 -14.96 5.53 -6.67
N PRO A 198 -16.21 5.96 -6.32
CA PRO A 198 -17.02 6.78 -7.19
C PRO A 198 -16.61 8.25 -7.18
N LEU A 199 -16.92 8.96 -8.25
CA LEU A 199 -16.78 10.40 -8.35
C LEU A 199 -18.11 11.05 -8.76
N PRO A 200 -18.52 12.16 -8.11
CA PRO A 200 -19.73 12.86 -8.53
C PRO A 200 -19.54 13.52 -9.90
N PRO A 201 -20.62 13.78 -10.67
CA PRO A 201 -20.52 14.43 -11.98
C PRO A 201 -19.76 15.75 -11.97
N SER A 202 -19.83 16.51 -10.87
CA SER A 202 -19.11 17.78 -10.71
C SER A 202 -17.59 17.64 -10.67
N ALA A 203 -17.05 16.45 -10.42
CA ALA A 203 -15.61 16.21 -10.42
C ALA A 203 -15.01 16.39 -11.83
N PHE A 204 -15.78 16.09 -12.87
CA PHE A 204 -15.31 16.12 -14.25
C PHE A 204 -15.38 17.52 -14.89
N ASP A 205 -15.94 18.52 -14.20
CA ASP A 205 -15.92 19.92 -14.66
C ASP A 205 -14.50 20.53 -14.61
N ASP A 206 -13.74 20.23 -13.54
CA ASP A 206 -12.33 20.59 -13.34
C ASP A 206 -11.74 19.63 -12.30
N ILE A 207 -11.16 18.54 -12.76
CA ILE A 207 -10.71 17.43 -11.92
C ILE A 207 -9.56 17.85 -10.97
N GLU A 208 -8.66 18.71 -11.41
CA GLU A 208 -7.56 19.23 -10.59
C GLU A 208 -8.09 20.09 -9.44
N ALA A 209 -8.97 21.05 -9.75
CA ALA A 209 -9.59 21.90 -8.72
C ALA A 209 -10.50 21.09 -7.78
N TYR A 210 -11.16 20.04 -8.29
CA TYR A 210 -11.95 19.15 -7.46
C TYR A 210 -11.08 18.39 -6.44
N GLY A 211 -9.92 17.89 -6.84
CA GLY A 211 -9.01 17.14 -5.97
C GLY A 211 -8.42 17.96 -4.82
N GLU A 212 -8.42 19.31 -4.90
CA GLU A 212 -7.99 20.17 -3.80
C GLU A 212 -9.03 20.26 -2.66
N MET A 213 -10.32 20.06 -2.96
CA MET A 213 -11.42 20.09 -1.98
C MET A 213 -12.56 19.18 -2.46
N PRO A 214 -12.39 17.85 -2.40
CA PRO A 214 -13.33 16.92 -3.01
C PRO A 214 -14.70 16.92 -2.31
N LEU A 215 -15.78 16.90 -3.10
CA LEU A 215 -17.09 16.48 -2.62
C LEU A 215 -17.09 14.94 -2.55
N ALA A 216 -16.73 14.42 -1.39
CA ALA A 216 -16.48 13.00 -1.17
C ALA A 216 -17.62 12.31 -0.41
N ASN A 217 -17.55 11.01 -0.21
CA ASN A 217 -18.64 10.18 0.31
C ASN A 217 -18.25 9.24 1.46
N GLY A 218 -17.02 9.37 1.97
CA GLY A 218 -16.48 8.51 3.03
C GLY A 218 -16.88 8.91 4.44
N PRO A 219 -16.29 8.26 5.46
CA PRO A 219 -16.57 8.53 6.88
C PRO A 219 -16.22 9.95 7.34
N TYR A 220 -15.24 10.57 6.69
CA TYR A 220 -14.86 11.95 6.92
C TYR A 220 -15.02 12.77 5.65
N LYS A 221 -14.96 14.11 5.81
CA LYS A 221 -14.80 15.06 4.72
C LYS A 221 -13.64 16.00 5.01
N LEU A 222 -12.96 16.45 3.98
CA LEU A 222 -11.88 17.43 4.08
C LEU A 222 -12.47 18.78 4.49
N GLU A 223 -11.97 19.36 5.56
CA GLU A 223 -12.32 20.72 6.01
C GLU A 223 -11.31 21.74 5.52
N THR A 224 -10.00 21.44 5.68
CA THR A 224 -8.91 22.29 5.18
C THR A 224 -7.71 21.46 4.76
N TRP A 225 -7.01 21.93 3.74
CA TRP A 225 -5.69 21.44 3.34
C TRP A 225 -4.74 22.65 3.25
N THR A 226 -3.79 22.71 4.17
CA THR A 226 -2.71 23.68 4.16
C THR A 226 -1.45 22.96 3.72
N HIS A 227 -1.10 23.08 2.44
CA HIS A 227 0.03 22.37 1.84
C HIS A 227 1.31 22.49 2.66
N ASP A 228 2.05 21.37 2.75
CA ASP A 228 3.29 21.20 3.52
C ASP A 228 3.13 21.39 5.04
N GLN A 229 1.90 21.46 5.56
CA GLN A 229 1.63 21.69 6.98
C GLN A 229 0.65 20.67 7.55
N GLU A 230 -0.63 20.74 7.14
CA GLU A 230 -1.68 19.92 7.75
C GLU A 230 -2.90 19.71 6.83
N LEU A 231 -3.59 18.59 7.05
CA LEU A 231 -4.93 18.33 6.52
C LEU A 231 -5.87 18.10 7.70
N VAL A 232 -7.01 18.79 7.71
CA VAL A 232 -8.04 18.64 8.75
C VAL A 232 -9.25 17.95 8.15
N LEU A 233 -9.61 16.81 8.74
CA LEU A 233 -10.79 16.03 8.39
C LEU A 233 -11.83 16.12 9.51
N VAL A 234 -13.09 16.30 9.15
CA VAL A 234 -14.22 16.29 10.09
C VAL A 234 -15.19 15.16 9.72
N PRO A 235 -15.96 14.61 10.68
CA PRO A 235 -16.94 13.57 10.38
C PRO A 235 -17.90 13.99 9.27
N ASN A 236 -18.20 13.05 8.36
CA ASN A 236 -19.22 13.22 7.35
C ASN A 236 -20.56 12.73 7.89
N GLU A 237 -21.48 13.65 8.21
CA GLU A 237 -22.79 13.33 8.76
C GLU A 237 -23.70 12.55 7.78
N SER A 238 -23.36 12.55 6.48
CA SER A 238 -24.09 11.83 5.45
C SER A 238 -23.63 10.37 5.30
N TYR A 239 -22.51 9.99 5.92
CA TYR A 239 -22.00 8.62 5.87
C TYR A 239 -22.68 7.75 6.93
N ASP A 240 -23.31 6.66 6.48
CA ASP A 240 -23.99 5.67 7.33
C ASP A 240 -23.39 4.26 7.21
N GLY A 241 -22.17 4.16 6.69
CA GLY A 241 -21.45 2.90 6.47
C GLY A 241 -20.78 2.35 7.74
N PRO A 242 -20.09 1.20 7.59
CA PRO A 242 -19.48 0.48 8.71
C PRO A 242 -18.30 1.21 9.36
N ARG A 243 -17.69 2.18 8.68
CA ARG A 243 -16.54 2.95 9.18
C ARG A 243 -16.93 4.27 9.86
N ALA A 244 -18.11 4.34 10.48
CA ALA A 244 -18.60 5.56 11.15
C ALA A 244 -17.61 6.03 12.24
N PRO A 245 -17.17 7.33 12.21
CA PRO A 245 -16.17 7.87 13.13
C PRO A 245 -16.56 7.78 14.60
N GLN A 246 -15.63 7.34 15.46
CA GLN A 246 -15.77 7.34 16.92
C GLN A 246 -15.16 8.58 17.56
N ASN A 247 -14.55 9.48 16.80
CA ASN A 247 -13.91 10.73 17.21
C ASN A 247 -14.52 11.93 16.48
N SER A 248 -14.14 13.15 16.88
CA SER A 248 -14.69 14.40 16.31
C SER A 248 -13.94 14.90 15.06
N GLY A 249 -12.94 14.16 14.57
CA GLY A 249 -12.16 14.51 13.40
C GLY A 249 -10.69 14.08 13.52
N ILE A 250 -9.93 14.35 12.48
CA ILE A 250 -8.51 14.00 12.41
C ILE A 250 -7.74 15.21 11.87
N THR A 251 -6.66 15.58 12.55
CA THR A 251 -5.69 16.54 12.01
C THR A 251 -4.42 15.78 11.66
N PHE A 252 -4.13 15.68 10.37
CA PHE A 252 -2.90 15.09 9.86
C PHE A 252 -1.84 16.17 9.73
N THR A 253 -0.72 16.02 10.45
CA THR A 253 0.43 16.92 10.39
C THR A 253 1.48 16.37 9.43
N VAL A 254 1.96 17.20 8.50
CA VAL A 254 3.04 16.85 7.58
C VAL A 254 4.38 17.01 8.32
N TYR A 255 4.95 15.89 8.76
CA TYR A 255 6.25 15.87 9.43
C TYR A 255 7.39 15.76 8.43
N GLN A 256 8.34 16.71 8.48
CA GLN A 256 9.56 16.68 7.67
C GLN A 256 10.69 15.90 8.35
N ASP A 257 10.62 15.69 9.67
CA ASP A 257 11.63 15.03 10.49
C ASP A 257 11.00 13.97 11.38
N PRO A 258 11.26 12.67 11.11
CA PRO A 258 10.73 11.57 11.92
C PRO A 258 11.17 11.59 13.40
N GLU A 259 12.36 12.18 13.71
CA GLU A 259 12.81 12.31 15.11
C GLU A 259 11.91 13.27 15.89
N THR A 260 11.53 14.40 15.28
CA THR A 260 10.60 15.35 15.89
C THR A 260 9.23 14.72 16.10
N MET A 261 8.72 13.98 15.11
CA MET A 261 7.45 13.25 15.21
C MET A 261 7.46 12.26 16.40
N TYR A 262 8.55 11.50 16.57
CA TYR A 262 8.65 10.53 17.66
C TYR A 262 8.72 11.20 19.04
N LEU A 263 9.40 12.35 19.16
CA LEU A 263 9.41 13.14 20.38
C LEU A 263 8.03 13.71 20.71
N ASP A 264 7.27 14.13 19.71
CA ASP A 264 5.89 14.59 19.86
C ASP A 264 4.97 13.45 20.32
N LEU A 265 5.15 12.22 19.81
CA LEU A 265 4.43 11.04 20.30
C LEU A 265 4.75 10.74 21.78
N GLN A 266 6.02 10.78 22.15
CA GLN A 266 6.43 10.54 23.54
C GLN A 266 5.91 11.60 24.51
N SER A 267 5.64 12.80 24.00
CA SER A 267 5.14 13.96 24.77
C SER A 267 3.62 14.14 24.69
N ASP A 268 2.89 13.19 24.07
CA ASP A 268 1.44 13.24 23.83
C ASP A 268 1.00 14.47 23.00
N ASN A 269 1.86 14.99 22.11
CA ASN A 269 1.54 16.09 21.19
C ASN A 269 1.00 15.59 19.84
N VAL A 270 1.28 14.35 19.48
CA VAL A 270 0.65 13.59 18.38
C VAL A 270 0.07 12.30 18.96
N ASP A 271 -1.10 11.91 18.48
CA ASP A 271 -1.83 10.79 19.08
C ASP A 271 -1.48 9.44 18.48
N VAL A 272 -1.23 9.39 17.17
CA VAL A 272 -0.94 8.13 16.47
C VAL A 272 0.10 8.36 15.39
N VAL A 273 1.11 7.49 15.34
CA VAL A 273 2.12 7.49 14.28
C VAL A 273 2.32 6.09 13.73
N ASP A 274 2.42 5.97 12.42
CA ASP A 274 2.65 4.72 11.68
C ASP A 274 4.07 4.62 11.08
N GLN A 275 4.95 5.47 11.55
CA GLN A 275 6.34 5.52 11.16
C GLN A 275 7.21 5.84 12.35
N LEU A 276 8.42 5.27 12.39
CA LEU A 276 9.40 5.52 13.44
C LEU A 276 10.76 5.86 12.83
N PRO A 277 11.54 6.75 13.47
CA PRO A 277 12.91 7.00 13.04
C PRO A 277 13.80 5.77 13.28
N GLY A 278 14.80 5.57 12.43
CA GLY A 278 15.73 4.45 12.55
C GLY A 278 16.44 4.36 13.90
N SER A 279 16.69 5.49 14.56
CA SER A 279 17.28 5.59 15.89
C SER A 279 16.40 4.98 16.99
N ALA A 280 15.08 4.96 16.82
CA ALA A 280 14.13 4.46 17.80
C ALA A 280 13.88 2.94 17.68
N LEU A 281 14.22 2.29 16.56
CA LEU A 281 13.88 0.88 16.30
C LEU A 281 14.34 -0.08 17.39
N ALA A 282 15.46 0.21 18.04
CA ALA A 282 15.99 -0.64 19.12
C ALA A 282 15.29 -0.45 20.47
N THR A 283 14.55 0.63 20.67
CA THR A 283 14.06 1.03 22.01
C THR A 283 12.56 1.36 22.07
N PHE A 284 11.90 1.60 20.94
CA PHE A 284 10.52 2.09 20.93
C PHE A 284 9.52 1.20 21.69
N GLU A 285 9.70 -0.13 21.63
CA GLU A 285 8.86 -1.05 22.41
C GLU A 285 9.02 -0.86 23.92
N SER A 286 10.26 -0.58 24.38
CA SER A 286 10.51 -0.28 25.79
C SER A 286 10.09 1.14 26.19
N ASP A 287 10.18 2.10 25.26
CA ASP A 287 9.84 3.50 25.50
C ASP A 287 8.32 3.71 25.57
N LEU A 288 7.58 3.04 24.69
CA LEU A 288 6.13 3.17 24.57
C LEU A 288 5.36 2.09 25.36
N GLY A 289 5.99 0.94 25.67
CA GLY A 289 5.35 -0.18 26.36
C GLY A 289 4.19 -0.75 25.55
N GLU A 290 3.00 -0.87 26.16
CA GLU A 290 1.78 -1.38 25.50
C GLU A 290 1.27 -0.50 24.35
N ARG A 291 1.79 0.70 24.21
CA ARG A 291 1.44 1.65 23.14
C ARG A 291 2.31 1.51 21.89
N ALA A 292 3.33 0.66 21.95
CA ALA A 292 4.16 0.32 20.80
C ALA A 292 3.41 -0.64 19.87
N VAL A 293 3.52 -0.42 18.57
CA VAL A 293 2.98 -1.32 17.55
C VAL A 293 4.13 -1.91 16.76
N ASN A 294 4.23 -3.24 16.75
CA ASN A 294 5.18 -4.04 15.98
C ASN A 294 4.48 -5.34 15.58
N ALA A 295 3.84 -5.34 14.44
CA ALA A 295 3.03 -6.45 13.94
C ALA A 295 3.32 -6.70 12.45
N PRO A 296 3.10 -7.91 11.91
CA PRO A 296 3.25 -8.17 10.49
C PRO A 296 2.47 -7.17 9.64
N GLY A 297 3.04 -6.74 8.50
CA GLY A 297 2.42 -5.84 7.53
C GLY A 297 2.53 -6.38 6.10
N ALA A 298 1.73 -5.87 5.18
CA ALA A 298 1.63 -6.37 3.80
C ALA A 298 2.79 -5.91 2.90
N VAL A 299 4.01 -5.87 3.42
CA VAL A 299 5.20 -5.45 2.67
C VAL A 299 6.21 -6.58 2.59
N PHE A 300 6.61 -6.94 1.36
CA PHE A 300 7.58 -7.97 1.05
C PHE A 300 8.85 -7.35 0.47
N GLN A 301 10.01 -7.76 0.96
CA GLN A 301 11.32 -7.33 0.46
C GLN A 301 12.06 -8.50 -0.16
N SER A 302 12.66 -8.26 -1.32
CA SER A 302 13.41 -9.27 -2.06
C SER A 302 14.62 -8.69 -2.79
N ILE A 303 15.39 -9.56 -3.44
CA ILE A 303 16.44 -9.21 -4.39
C ILE A 303 16.10 -9.86 -5.73
N THR A 304 15.97 -9.07 -6.78
CA THR A 304 15.74 -9.59 -8.14
C THR A 304 17.05 -10.10 -8.76
N LEU A 305 16.95 -11.26 -9.40
CA LEU A 305 18.00 -11.90 -10.17
C LEU A 305 17.52 -11.95 -11.63
N PRO A 306 17.92 -10.99 -12.49
CA PRO A 306 17.32 -10.85 -13.81
C PRO A 306 17.61 -12.04 -14.70
N GLY A 307 16.56 -12.55 -15.34
CA GLY A 307 16.66 -13.69 -16.25
C GLY A 307 17.51 -13.41 -17.50
N TYR A 308 17.70 -12.13 -17.83
CA TYR A 308 18.52 -11.70 -18.96
C TYR A 308 20.02 -11.50 -18.62
N ASP A 309 20.44 -11.64 -17.34
CA ASP A 309 21.87 -11.65 -16.98
C ASP A 309 22.44 -13.06 -17.20
N PRO A 310 23.46 -13.22 -18.06
CA PRO A 310 24.06 -14.53 -18.36
C PRO A 310 24.61 -15.28 -17.13
N ASN A 311 24.88 -14.57 -16.03
CA ASN A 311 25.29 -15.20 -14.77
C ASN A 311 24.16 -15.99 -14.10
N PHE A 312 22.92 -15.67 -14.41
CA PHE A 312 21.73 -16.33 -13.84
C PHE A 312 20.95 -17.19 -14.84
N GLU A 313 21.45 -17.36 -16.07
CA GLU A 313 20.83 -18.22 -17.07
C GLU A 313 21.19 -19.69 -16.91
N GLY A 314 20.31 -20.58 -17.39
CA GLY A 314 20.53 -22.00 -17.54
C GLY A 314 20.76 -22.75 -16.22
N GLU A 315 21.35 -23.96 -16.32
CA GLU A 315 21.58 -24.86 -15.19
C GLU A 315 22.49 -24.24 -14.12
N ALA A 316 23.61 -23.64 -14.51
CA ALA A 316 24.54 -23.00 -13.60
C ALA A 316 23.85 -21.81 -12.86
N GLY A 317 23.04 -21.02 -13.58
CA GLY A 317 22.27 -19.93 -13.01
C GLY A 317 21.24 -20.41 -11.98
N ALA A 318 20.51 -21.49 -12.28
CA ALA A 318 19.54 -22.07 -11.35
C ALA A 318 20.18 -22.55 -10.03
N ILE A 319 21.35 -23.21 -10.12
CA ILE A 319 22.09 -23.65 -8.94
C ILE A 319 22.65 -22.43 -8.18
N ARG A 320 23.14 -21.44 -8.89
CA ARG A 320 23.73 -20.21 -8.32
C ARG A 320 22.70 -19.39 -7.53
N ARG A 321 21.46 -19.26 -8.03
CA ARG A 321 20.38 -18.59 -7.30
C ARG A 321 20.12 -19.26 -5.94
N LYS A 322 20.12 -20.58 -5.88
CA LYS A 322 20.00 -21.35 -4.64
C LYS A 322 21.19 -21.13 -3.70
N ALA A 323 22.41 -21.10 -4.23
CA ALA A 323 23.60 -20.81 -3.46
C ALA A 323 23.54 -19.43 -2.81
N LEU A 324 23.14 -18.40 -3.58
CA LEU A 324 22.98 -17.03 -3.06
C LEU A 324 21.91 -16.97 -1.97
N SER A 325 20.77 -17.65 -2.16
CA SER A 325 19.70 -17.65 -1.15
C SER A 325 20.16 -18.28 0.17
N ARG A 326 20.84 -19.44 0.10
CA ARG A 326 21.40 -20.14 1.28
C ARG A 326 22.52 -19.37 1.98
N ALA A 327 23.18 -18.43 1.29
CA ALA A 327 24.30 -17.64 1.84
C ALA A 327 23.84 -16.37 2.59
N ILE A 328 22.54 -16.05 2.60
CA ILE A 328 21.99 -14.86 3.27
C ILE A 328 21.46 -15.27 4.64
N ASP A 329 22.08 -14.78 5.73
CA ASP A 329 21.58 -14.96 7.09
C ASP A 329 20.48 -13.93 7.41
N ARG A 330 19.27 -14.23 6.90
CA ARG A 330 18.08 -13.37 7.06
C ARG A 330 17.75 -13.10 8.51
N LYS A 331 17.84 -14.16 9.35
CA LYS A 331 17.49 -14.05 10.76
C LYS A 331 18.45 -13.12 11.50
N SER A 332 19.75 -13.24 11.26
CA SER A 332 20.74 -12.36 11.89
C SER A 332 20.54 -10.90 11.47
N ILE A 333 20.20 -10.66 10.21
CA ILE A 333 19.91 -9.30 9.70
C ILE A 333 18.64 -8.75 10.38
N CYS A 334 17.56 -9.52 10.42
CA CYS A 334 16.31 -9.10 11.05
C CYS A 334 16.49 -8.80 12.56
N ASP A 335 17.22 -9.65 13.27
CA ASP A 335 17.41 -9.51 14.72
C ASP A 335 18.34 -8.33 15.06
N ASN A 336 19.45 -8.17 14.33
CA ASN A 336 20.53 -7.26 14.75
C ASN A 336 20.53 -5.90 14.05
N LEU A 337 19.97 -5.82 12.83
CA LEU A 337 19.89 -4.56 12.09
C LEU A 337 18.50 -3.94 12.21
N PHE A 338 17.46 -4.77 12.14
CA PHE A 338 16.07 -4.30 12.19
C PHE A 338 15.43 -4.48 13.57
N PHE A 339 16.15 -5.03 14.54
CA PHE A 339 15.66 -5.18 15.93
C PHE A 339 14.28 -5.84 16.04
N GLY A 340 13.98 -6.80 15.18
CA GLY A 340 12.69 -7.52 15.16
C GLY A 340 11.55 -6.80 14.44
N THR A 341 11.80 -5.66 13.79
CA THR A 341 10.78 -4.96 12.96
C THR A 341 10.67 -5.53 11.55
N ARG A 342 11.31 -6.67 11.29
CA ARG A 342 11.23 -7.46 10.07
C ARG A 342 11.18 -8.93 10.44
N THR A 343 10.42 -9.72 9.68
CA THR A 343 10.33 -11.17 9.85
C THR A 343 10.95 -11.85 8.63
N PRO A 344 11.91 -12.81 8.80
CA PRO A 344 12.44 -13.55 7.65
C PRO A 344 11.33 -14.16 6.80
N ALA A 345 11.41 -13.97 5.47
CA ALA A 345 10.41 -14.49 4.56
C ALA A 345 10.47 -16.03 4.49
N THR A 346 9.31 -16.66 4.49
CA THR A 346 9.11 -18.10 4.35
C THR A 346 8.53 -18.48 2.97
N ASP A 347 7.94 -17.51 2.29
CA ASP A 347 7.40 -17.61 0.93
C ASP A 347 7.43 -16.24 0.21
N PHE A 348 6.63 -16.08 -0.85
CA PHE A 348 6.58 -14.87 -1.67
C PHE A 348 5.41 -13.92 -1.33
N VAL A 349 4.54 -14.31 -0.39
CA VAL A 349 3.33 -13.57 -0.01
C VAL A 349 3.41 -13.22 1.48
N SER A 350 3.10 -11.97 1.83
CA SER A 350 3.14 -11.53 3.24
C SER A 350 2.14 -12.30 4.12
N PRO A 351 2.50 -12.63 5.38
CA PRO A 351 1.65 -13.43 6.27
C PRO A 351 0.32 -12.77 6.66
N VAL A 352 0.12 -11.48 6.42
CA VAL A 352 -1.17 -10.80 6.65
C VAL A 352 -2.14 -10.97 5.49
N ILE A 353 -1.67 -11.52 4.38
CA ILE A 353 -2.49 -11.80 3.20
C ILE A 353 -3.03 -13.23 3.30
N PRO A 354 -4.28 -13.49 2.95
CA PRO A 354 -4.83 -14.83 2.92
C PRO A 354 -3.93 -15.82 2.15
N GLY A 355 -3.49 -16.86 2.83
CA GLY A 355 -2.58 -17.87 2.26
C GLY A 355 -1.09 -17.56 2.33
N GLY A 356 -0.70 -16.35 2.73
CA GLY A 356 0.70 -15.94 2.82
C GLY A 356 1.41 -16.38 4.10
N GLY A 357 2.74 -16.21 4.14
CA GLY A 357 3.58 -16.64 5.26
C GLY A 357 3.65 -18.17 5.40
N ALA A 358 3.40 -18.90 4.33
CA ALA A 358 3.39 -20.35 4.36
C ALA A 358 4.79 -20.91 4.61
N THR A 359 4.85 -21.94 5.47
CA THR A 359 6.11 -22.62 5.83
C THR A 359 6.23 -24.00 5.21
N ASP A 360 5.20 -24.44 4.50
CA ASP A 360 5.06 -25.77 3.92
C ASP A 360 5.16 -25.80 2.39
N ILE A 361 5.57 -24.68 1.78
CA ILE A 361 5.82 -24.62 0.33
C ILE A 361 6.98 -25.55 -0.02
N PRO A 362 6.80 -26.47 -0.97
CA PRO A 362 7.87 -27.37 -1.42
C PRO A 362 9.12 -26.61 -1.88
N GLY A 363 10.26 -26.91 -1.28
CA GLY A 363 11.54 -26.26 -1.59
C GLY A 363 11.85 -25.03 -0.73
N ALA A 364 10.97 -24.65 0.21
CA ALA A 364 11.17 -23.47 1.08
C ALA A 364 12.45 -23.55 1.93
N GLU A 365 13.01 -24.74 2.15
CA GLU A 365 14.31 -24.89 2.80
C GLU A 365 15.43 -24.11 2.11
N VAL A 366 15.26 -23.72 0.84
CA VAL A 366 16.22 -22.87 0.11
C VAL A 366 16.37 -21.47 0.71
N LEU A 367 15.41 -21.02 1.50
CA LEU A 367 15.44 -19.74 2.21
C LEU A 367 16.19 -19.80 3.55
N GLU A 368 16.45 -20.99 4.08
CA GLU A 368 17.20 -21.16 5.31
C GLU A 368 18.70 -20.93 5.08
N PHE A 369 19.34 -20.23 6.01
CA PHE A 369 20.78 -20.02 5.97
C PHE A 369 21.53 -21.33 6.20
N ASP A 370 22.40 -21.70 5.25
CA ASP A 370 23.28 -22.86 5.34
C ASP A 370 24.58 -22.59 4.58
N GLU A 371 25.63 -22.20 5.32
CA GLU A 371 26.93 -21.85 4.77
C GLU A 371 27.57 -23.02 3.98
N ALA A 372 27.43 -24.25 4.47
CA ALA A 372 28.06 -25.41 3.85
C ALA A 372 27.37 -25.78 2.53
N GLU A 373 26.05 -25.79 2.51
CA GLU A 373 25.27 -26.07 1.29
C GLU A 373 25.40 -24.92 0.29
N ALA A 374 25.37 -23.66 0.74
CA ALA A 374 25.59 -22.49 -0.12
C ALA A 374 26.92 -22.59 -0.88
N LYS A 375 28.00 -22.90 -0.17
CA LYS A 375 29.32 -23.02 -0.77
C LYS A 375 29.41 -24.20 -1.74
N LYS A 376 28.84 -25.34 -1.38
CA LYS A 376 28.77 -26.52 -2.26
C LYS A 376 28.03 -26.22 -3.56
N LEU A 377 26.85 -25.59 -3.48
CA LEU A 377 26.06 -25.19 -4.66
C LEU A 377 26.81 -24.16 -5.51
N TRP A 378 27.49 -23.19 -4.87
CA TRP A 378 28.29 -22.22 -5.60
C TRP A 378 29.42 -22.89 -6.38
N ASP A 379 30.20 -23.77 -5.74
CA ASP A 379 31.29 -24.53 -6.40
C ASP A 379 30.77 -25.42 -7.55
N GLU A 380 29.58 -26.01 -7.41
CA GLU A 380 28.91 -26.76 -8.44
C GLU A 380 28.54 -25.89 -9.65
N ALA A 381 27.95 -24.72 -9.42
CA ALA A 381 27.62 -23.75 -10.47
C ALA A 381 28.87 -23.24 -11.20
N GLU A 382 29.94 -22.94 -10.45
CA GLU A 382 31.23 -22.52 -11.00
C GLU A 382 31.90 -23.59 -11.88
N ALA A 383 31.71 -24.86 -11.55
CA ALA A 383 32.21 -25.96 -12.36
C ALA A 383 31.49 -26.09 -13.71
N ILE A 384 30.23 -25.70 -13.82
CA ILE A 384 29.45 -25.68 -15.07
C ILE A 384 29.79 -24.43 -15.89
N THR A 385 29.64 -23.25 -15.28
CA THR A 385 29.92 -21.95 -15.91
C THR A 385 30.43 -20.96 -14.86
N PRO A 386 31.71 -20.52 -14.96
CA PRO A 386 32.24 -19.53 -14.02
C PRO A 386 31.47 -18.22 -13.99
N PHE A 387 31.24 -17.67 -12.79
CA PHE A 387 30.64 -16.35 -12.59
C PHE A 387 31.54 -15.25 -13.13
N LYS A 388 30.98 -14.26 -13.79
CA LYS A 388 31.73 -13.17 -14.43
C LYS A 388 31.54 -11.86 -13.69
N GLY A 389 32.62 -11.31 -13.19
CA GLY A 389 32.66 -10.00 -12.51
C GLY A 389 32.37 -10.10 -11.00
N PRO A 390 32.27 -8.97 -10.29
CA PRO A 390 31.72 -8.92 -8.95
C PRO A 390 30.23 -9.11 -8.98
N LEU A 391 29.66 -9.70 -7.91
CA LEU A 391 28.22 -9.65 -7.68
C LEU A 391 27.85 -8.23 -7.23
N THR A 392 26.99 -7.56 -7.96
CA THR A 392 26.50 -6.22 -7.60
C THR A 392 25.09 -6.30 -7.07
N LEU A 393 24.79 -5.57 -5.98
CA LEU A 393 23.44 -5.39 -5.46
C LEU A 393 23.09 -3.90 -5.51
N ALA A 394 22.31 -3.52 -6.52
CA ALA A 394 21.87 -2.14 -6.72
C ALA A 394 20.73 -1.76 -5.78
N TYR A 395 20.75 -0.50 -5.33
CA TYR A 395 19.72 0.08 -4.49
C TYR A 395 19.67 1.59 -4.67
N ASN A 396 18.53 2.21 -4.36
CA ASN A 396 18.36 3.65 -4.34
C ASN A 396 18.80 4.23 -2.98
N ALA A 397 19.65 5.25 -3.01
CA ALA A 397 20.24 5.86 -1.82
C ALA A 397 19.33 6.89 -1.14
N ASP A 398 18.25 7.32 -1.78
CA ASP A 398 17.18 8.15 -1.21
C ASP A 398 16.23 7.37 -0.29
N GLY A 399 16.36 6.04 -0.22
CA GLY A 399 15.63 5.17 0.70
C GLY A 399 16.53 4.53 1.78
N PRO A 400 15.95 3.90 2.81
CA PRO A 400 16.69 3.32 3.95
C PRO A 400 17.27 1.93 3.61
N HIS A 401 18.06 1.83 2.52
CA HIS A 401 18.50 0.55 1.99
C HIS A 401 20.00 0.24 2.19
N ALA A 402 20.83 1.26 2.42
CA ALA A 402 22.30 1.12 2.44
C ALA A 402 22.78 0.05 3.43
N ASP A 403 22.33 0.09 4.67
CA ASP A 403 22.83 -0.76 5.74
C ASP A 403 22.51 -2.23 5.53
N TRP A 404 21.29 -2.55 5.13
CA TRP A 404 20.92 -3.94 4.91
C TRP A 404 21.50 -4.50 3.61
N VAL A 405 21.65 -3.68 2.56
CA VAL A 405 22.34 -4.07 1.32
C VAL A 405 23.79 -4.39 1.61
N GLU A 406 24.47 -3.59 2.43
CA GLU A 406 25.82 -3.88 2.89
C GLU A 406 25.89 -5.18 3.70
N ALA A 407 24.94 -5.39 4.63
CA ALA A 407 24.86 -6.61 5.43
C ALA A 407 24.67 -7.86 4.56
N VAL A 408 23.81 -7.81 3.54
CA VAL A 408 23.61 -8.91 2.58
C VAL A 408 24.88 -9.15 1.76
N CYS A 409 25.49 -8.09 1.20
CA CYS A 409 26.74 -8.23 0.45
C CYS A 409 27.86 -8.84 1.32
N ASN A 410 27.96 -8.45 2.57
CA ASN A 410 28.93 -9.01 3.51
C ASN A 410 28.64 -10.50 3.81
N SER A 411 27.37 -10.91 3.97
CA SER A 411 26.99 -12.30 4.13
C SER A 411 27.42 -13.13 2.92
N LEU A 412 27.07 -12.68 1.72
CA LEU A 412 27.42 -13.35 0.45
C LEU A 412 28.96 -13.46 0.27
N ALA A 413 29.69 -12.37 0.52
CA ALA A 413 31.13 -12.35 0.39
C ALA A 413 31.82 -13.30 1.39
N ASN A 414 31.39 -13.32 2.65
CA ASN A 414 31.97 -14.15 3.68
C ASN A 414 31.69 -15.64 3.47
N VAL A 415 30.46 -15.99 3.10
CA VAL A 415 30.05 -17.39 2.91
C VAL A 415 30.61 -17.97 1.62
N LEU A 416 30.48 -17.26 0.50
CA LEU A 416 30.85 -17.79 -0.81
C LEU A 416 32.30 -17.48 -1.23
N GLY A 417 32.97 -16.57 -0.52
CA GLY A 417 34.32 -16.13 -0.88
C GLY A 417 34.40 -15.31 -2.17
N ILE A 418 33.31 -14.62 -2.51
CA ILE A 418 33.19 -13.81 -3.74
C ILE A 418 33.32 -12.32 -3.44
N GLU A 419 33.51 -11.51 -4.48
CA GLU A 419 33.40 -10.09 -4.37
C GLU A 419 31.92 -9.69 -4.56
N ALA A 420 31.25 -9.25 -3.48
CA ALA A 420 29.89 -8.73 -3.49
C ALA A 420 29.91 -7.24 -3.14
N LYS A 421 29.21 -6.40 -3.94
CA LYS A 421 29.31 -4.94 -3.85
C LYS A 421 27.93 -4.27 -3.83
N PRO A 422 27.66 -3.42 -2.82
CA PRO A 422 26.57 -2.45 -2.89
C PRO A 422 26.79 -1.48 -4.06
N THR A 423 25.72 -1.19 -4.80
CA THR A 423 25.77 -0.26 -5.95
C THR A 423 24.64 0.78 -5.77
N PRO A 424 24.95 1.94 -5.14
CA PRO A 424 23.95 2.97 -4.90
C PRO A 424 23.59 3.72 -6.18
N PHE A 425 22.29 3.97 -6.37
CA PHE A 425 21.75 4.96 -7.31
C PHE A 425 21.28 6.18 -6.51
N PRO A 426 21.49 7.42 -6.99
CA PRO A 426 21.11 8.62 -6.25
C PRO A 426 19.62 8.66 -5.90
N ALA A 427 18.74 8.25 -6.85
CA ALA A 427 17.30 8.24 -6.68
C ALA A 427 16.65 6.96 -7.22
N PHE A 428 15.48 6.61 -6.67
CA PHE A 428 14.71 5.44 -7.09
C PHE A 428 14.35 5.49 -8.58
N GLY A 429 13.91 6.66 -9.09
CA GLY A 429 13.55 6.83 -10.51
C GLY A 429 14.70 6.49 -11.47
N GLU A 430 15.93 6.93 -11.17
CA GLU A 430 17.12 6.63 -11.99
C GLU A 430 17.41 5.11 -12.04
N MET A 431 17.27 4.43 -10.91
CA MET A 431 17.41 2.97 -10.85
C MET A 431 16.33 2.27 -11.67
N ARG A 432 15.07 2.72 -11.55
CA ARG A 432 13.92 2.19 -12.30
C ARG A 432 14.09 2.37 -13.82
N GLU A 433 14.62 3.48 -14.28
CA GLU A 433 14.92 3.71 -15.71
C GLU A 433 15.89 2.66 -16.25
N GLN A 434 16.99 2.37 -15.53
CA GLN A 434 17.98 1.37 -15.92
C GLN A 434 17.39 -0.05 -15.92
N ILE A 435 16.54 -0.37 -14.95
CA ILE A 435 15.83 -1.67 -14.87
C ILE A 435 14.90 -1.82 -16.08
N ARG A 436 14.05 -0.83 -16.35
CA ARG A 436 13.10 -0.84 -17.48
C ARG A 436 13.80 -0.93 -18.83
N ALA A 437 14.95 -0.28 -18.97
CA ALA A 437 15.77 -0.36 -20.18
C ALA A 437 16.54 -1.68 -20.34
N ARG A 438 16.52 -2.58 -19.31
CA ARG A 438 17.36 -3.79 -19.22
C ARG A 438 18.86 -3.50 -19.31
N ASP A 439 19.27 -2.29 -18.92
CA ASP A 439 20.67 -1.86 -18.90
C ASP A 439 21.36 -2.24 -17.57
N LEU A 440 20.57 -2.46 -16.49
CA LEU A 440 21.08 -2.86 -15.19
C LEU A 440 21.38 -4.36 -15.19
N MET A 441 22.68 -4.70 -15.17
CA MET A 441 23.18 -6.07 -14.97
C MET A 441 23.50 -6.28 -13.49
N GLY A 442 23.51 -7.56 -13.05
CA GLY A 442 23.67 -7.92 -11.64
C GLY A 442 22.31 -8.03 -10.94
N THR A 443 22.32 -7.78 -9.64
CA THR A 443 21.09 -7.88 -8.83
C THR A 443 20.67 -6.53 -8.29
N TRP A 444 19.42 -6.38 -7.92
CA TRP A 444 18.93 -5.17 -7.27
C TRP A 444 17.89 -5.46 -6.20
N ARG A 445 17.77 -4.52 -5.28
CA ARG A 445 16.71 -4.56 -4.30
C ARG A 445 15.35 -4.44 -4.96
N SER A 446 14.41 -5.25 -4.54
CA SER A 446 13.00 -5.19 -4.93
C SER A 446 12.12 -5.28 -3.69
N GLY A 447 10.89 -4.89 -3.82
CA GLY A 447 9.89 -5.01 -2.77
C GLY A 447 8.50 -4.77 -3.35
N TRP A 448 7.51 -5.22 -2.62
CA TRP A 448 6.10 -5.03 -2.95
C TRP A 448 5.31 -4.71 -1.69
N GLN A 449 4.47 -3.70 -1.77
CA GLN A 449 3.40 -3.48 -0.82
C GLN A 449 2.10 -3.85 -1.53
N ALA A 450 1.27 -4.64 -0.89
CA ALA A 450 0.02 -5.07 -1.50
C ALA A 450 -0.93 -3.89 -1.74
N ASP A 451 -1.54 -3.85 -2.92
CA ASP A 451 -2.58 -2.90 -3.27
C ASP A 451 -3.93 -3.33 -2.69
N TYR A 452 -4.17 -4.64 -2.64
CA TYR A 452 -5.36 -5.27 -2.06
C TYR A 452 -4.98 -6.65 -1.49
N PRO A 453 -5.72 -7.16 -0.49
CA PRO A 453 -5.34 -8.34 0.28
C PRO A 453 -5.60 -9.66 -0.46
N SER A 454 -4.94 -9.88 -1.59
CA SER A 454 -4.96 -11.12 -2.37
C SER A 454 -3.54 -11.62 -2.61
N ALA A 455 -3.32 -12.94 -2.50
CA ALA A 455 -2.06 -13.56 -2.88
C ALA A 455 -1.73 -13.33 -4.36
N TYR A 456 -2.73 -13.23 -5.23
CA TYR A 456 -2.53 -12.88 -6.63
C TYR A 456 -1.82 -11.54 -6.82
N ASN A 457 -2.08 -10.55 -5.94
CA ASN A 457 -1.42 -9.23 -6.01
C ASN A 457 0.10 -9.29 -5.82
N PHE A 458 0.61 -10.34 -5.18
CA PHE A 458 2.06 -10.63 -5.10
C PHE A 458 2.55 -11.48 -6.26
N LEU A 459 1.74 -12.43 -6.74
CA LEU A 459 2.20 -13.43 -7.70
C LEU A 459 2.07 -12.97 -9.15
N GLY A 460 0.90 -12.47 -9.55
CA GLY A 460 0.61 -12.06 -10.92
C GLY A 460 1.48 -10.90 -11.41
N PRO A 461 1.42 -9.72 -10.77
CA PRO A 461 2.18 -8.54 -11.18
C PRO A 461 3.71 -8.72 -11.14
N LEU A 462 4.24 -9.54 -10.21
CA LEU A 462 5.68 -9.67 -9.99
C LEU A 462 6.33 -10.81 -10.77
N TYR A 463 5.58 -11.89 -11.10
CA TYR A 463 6.16 -13.09 -11.70
C TYR A 463 5.40 -13.61 -12.91
N GLY A 464 4.19 -13.13 -13.21
CA GLY A 464 3.44 -13.47 -14.40
C GLY A 464 4.17 -13.06 -15.69
N SER A 465 4.14 -13.92 -16.72
CA SER A 465 4.81 -13.64 -17.99
C SER A 465 4.24 -12.42 -18.72
N SER A 466 2.96 -12.10 -18.52
CA SER A 466 2.31 -10.90 -19.08
C SER A 466 2.89 -9.60 -18.52
N ALA A 467 3.37 -9.60 -17.29
CA ALA A 467 3.97 -8.46 -16.62
C ALA A 467 5.48 -8.30 -16.90
N ALA A 468 6.09 -9.19 -17.68
CA ALA A 468 7.48 -9.12 -18.12
C ALA A 468 7.69 -8.16 -19.30
N ASP A 469 8.93 -8.02 -19.76
CA ASP A 469 9.33 -7.22 -20.93
C ASP A 469 8.98 -5.73 -20.82
N GLY A 470 8.79 -5.23 -19.58
CA GLY A 470 8.42 -3.83 -19.31
C GLY A 470 6.92 -3.55 -19.32
N ASN A 471 6.08 -4.58 -19.42
CA ASN A 471 4.61 -4.44 -19.40
C ASN A 471 4.03 -4.35 -17.99
N GLY A 472 4.85 -4.55 -16.92
CA GLY A 472 4.42 -4.50 -15.54
C GLY A 472 5.59 -4.51 -14.57
N SER A 473 5.44 -5.17 -13.43
CA SER A 473 6.42 -5.19 -12.33
C SER A 473 7.27 -6.48 -12.27
N ASN A 474 7.15 -7.37 -13.26
CA ASN A 474 8.06 -8.51 -13.43
C ASN A 474 9.38 -8.06 -14.06
N ASP A 475 10.13 -7.26 -13.33
CA ASP A 475 11.36 -6.61 -13.79
C ASP A 475 12.51 -7.57 -14.11
N GLY A 476 12.47 -8.76 -13.54
CA GLY A 476 13.44 -9.83 -13.80
C GLY A 476 13.18 -10.64 -15.06
N ASP A 477 12.09 -10.36 -15.77
CA ASP A 477 11.62 -11.06 -16.96
C ASP A 477 11.46 -12.59 -16.77
N TYR A 478 11.03 -13.01 -15.57
CA TYR A 478 10.70 -14.41 -15.32
C TYR A 478 9.52 -14.84 -16.18
N LYS A 479 9.64 -15.99 -16.83
CA LYS A 479 8.60 -16.56 -17.70
C LYS A 479 8.51 -18.06 -17.49
N ASN A 480 7.33 -18.51 -17.08
CA ASN A 480 7.05 -19.93 -16.89
C ASN A 480 5.58 -20.21 -17.23
N PRO A 481 5.28 -20.88 -18.37
CA PRO A 481 3.90 -21.15 -18.77
C PRO A 481 3.11 -22.01 -17.78
N GLU A 482 3.76 -22.87 -16.98
CA GLU A 482 3.09 -23.66 -15.94
C GLU A 482 2.67 -22.76 -14.78
N PHE A 483 3.51 -21.79 -14.41
CA PHE A 483 3.18 -20.76 -13.42
C PHE A 483 2.02 -19.89 -13.89
N ASP A 484 2.07 -19.40 -15.14
CA ASP A 484 1.00 -18.59 -15.72
C ASP A 484 -0.34 -19.33 -15.75
N GLN A 485 -0.32 -20.64 -16.05
CA GLN A 485 -1.53 -21.46 -16.04
C GLN A 485 -2.11 -21.58 -14.62
N LEU A 486 -1.26 -21.80 -13.59
CA LEU A 486 -1.72 -21.87 -12.21
C LEU A 486 -2.26 -20.52 -11.71
N LEU A 487 -1.69 -19.39 -12.15
CA LEU A 487 -2.26 -18.08 -11.86
C LEU A 487 -3.69 -17.95 -12.43
N ALA A 488 -3.86 -18.32 -13.70
CA ALA A 488 -5.15 -18.27 -14.37
C ALA A 488 -6.17 -19.26 -13.77
N ASP A 489 -5.74 -20.48 -13.43
CA ASP A 489 -6.60 -21.49 -12.79
C ASP A 489 -7.07 -21.02 -11.41
N GLY A 490 -6.21 -20.35 -10.64
CA GLY A 490 -6.58 -19.75 -9.36
C GLY A 490 -7.59 -18.63 -9.52
N LEU A 491 -7.39 -17.72 -10.47
CA LEU A 491 -8.38 -16.67 -10.78
C LEU A 491 -9.73 -17.24 -11.22
N ALA A 492 -9.73 -18.38 -11.91
CA ALA A 492 -10.95 -19.06 -12.37
C ALA A 492 -11.58 -19.98 -11.30
N ALA A 493 -10.99 -20.11 -10.11
CA ALA A 493 -11.52 -20.95 -9.03
C ALA A 493 -12.91 -20.47 -8.56
N GLU A 494 -13.72 -21.39 -8.04
CA GLU A 494 -15.06 -21.05 -7.55
C GLU A 494 -15.01 -20.17 -6.29
N THR A 495 -13.98 -20.35 -5.47
CA THR A 495 -13.80 -19.61 -4.20
C THR A 495 -12.37 -19.14 -4.04
N GLU A 496 -12.16 -18.09 -3.25
CA GLU A 496 -10.83 -17.61 -2.88
C GLU A 496 -10.01 -18.68 -2.13
N GLU A 497 -10.65 -19.51 -1.29
CA GLU A 497 -9.98 -20.62 -0.60
C GLU A 497 -9.38 -21.65 -1.59
N ASP A 498 -10.09 -21.95 -2.66
CA ASP A 498 -9.60 -22.85 -3.71
C ASP A 498 -8.55 -22.17 -4.57
N ALA A 499 -8.67 -20.88 -4.86
CA ALA A 499 -7.66 -20.07 -5.51
C ALA A 499 -6.32 -20.10 -4.74
N ILE A 500 -6.36 -19.87 -3.42
CA ILE A 500 -5.17 -19.91 -2.55
C ILE A 500 -4.45 -21.26 -2.63
N LYS A 501 -5.17 -22.38 -2.69
CA LYS A 501 -4.56 -23.72 -2.83
C LYS A 501 -3.78 -23.83 -4.14
N ILE A 502 -4.36 -23.36 -5.24
CA ILE A 502 -3.74 -23.35 -6.57
C ILE A 502 -2.54 -22.42 -6.60
N TRP A 503 -2.65 -21.22 -6.05
CA TRP A 503 -1.54 -20.25 -5.99
C TRP A 503 -0.37 -20.74 -5.13
N LYS A 504 -0.61 -21.56 -4.09
CA LYS A 504 0.48 -22.24 -3.36
C LYS A 504 1.25 -23.25 -4.24
N GLU A 505 0.57 -23.90 -5.19
CA GLU A 505 1.26 -24.72 -6.19
C GLU A 505 2.11 -23.85 -7.14
N ALA A 506 1.61 -22.68 -7.52
CA ALA A 506 2.38 -21.68 -8.28
C ALA A 506 3.61 -21.19 -7.49
N GLU A 507 3.47 -20.90 -6.19
CA GLU A 507 4.60 -20.52 -5.34
C GLU A 507 5.69 -21.60 -5.28
N ALA A 508 5.34 -22.89 -5.31
CA ALA A 508 6.32 -23.96 -5.35
C ALA A 508 7.19 -23.90 -6.63
N LEU A 509 6.65 -23.42 -7.75
CA LEU A 509 7.43 -23.23 -8.98
C LEU A 509 8.44 -22.09 -8.84
N ILE A 510 8.01 -20.93 -8.33
CA ILE A 510 8.93 -19.80 -8.12
C ILE A 510 9.91 -20.05 -6.97
N MET A 511 9.56 -20.85 -5.97
CA MET A 511 10.48 -21.32 -4.94
C MET A 511 11.57 -22.23 -5.52
N ARG A 512 11.23 -23.10 -6.48
CA ARG A 512 12.18 -23.92 -7.22
C ARG A 512 13.11 -23.07 -8.09
N ASP A 513 12.55 -22.09 -8.79
CA ASP A 513 13.23 -21.33 -9.84
C ASP A 513 13.95 -20.07 -9.30
N LEU A 514 13.51 -19.50 -8.18
CA LEU A 514 14.04 -18.31 -7.51
C LEU A 514 14.31 -17.13 -8.46
N PRO A 515 13.29 -16.57 -9.12
CA PRO A 515 13.46 -15.36 -9.94
C PRO A 515 13.88 -14.16 -9.07
N VAL A 516 13.49 -14.19 -7.82
CA VAL A 516 13.96 -13.28 -6.76
C VAL A 516 14.41 -14.09 -5.55
N LEU A 517 15.20 -13.48 -4.68
CA LEU A 517 15.50 -14.02 -3.35
C LEU A 517 14.59 -13.36 -2.33
N PRO A 518 13.57 -14.04 -1.80
CA PRO A 518 12.80 -13.57 -0.66
C PRO A 518 13.73 -13.22 0.50
N LEU A 519 13.58 -12.04 1.12
CA LEU A 519 14.38 -11.61 2.25
C LEU A 519 13.59 -11.61 3.54
N TRP A 520 12.61 -10.74 3.66
CA TRP A 520 11.78 -10.57 4.85
C TRP A 520 10.47 -9.86 4.51
N TYR A 521 9.52 -9.99 5.43
CA TYR A 521 8.33 -9.16 5.50
C TYR A 521 8.59 -7.98 6.43
N GLN A 522 8.12 -6.79 6.04
CA GLN A 522 8.20 -5.63 6.88
C GLN A 522 7.01 -5.59 7.84
N ASN A 523 7.29 -5.36 9.12
CA ASN A 523 6.24 -5.15 10.09
C ASN A 523 5.64 -3.74 9.97
N THR A 524 4.37 -3.62 10.31
CA THR A 524 3.77 -2.36 10.74
C THR A 524 4.49 -1.93 12.01
N ILE A 525 5.06 -0.74 12.00
CA ILE A 525 5.74 -0.15 13.17
C ILE A 525 5.16 1.22 13.45
N GLY A 526 4.84 1.48 14.71
CA GLY A 526 4.25 2.74 15.10
C GLY A 526 4.02 2.82 16.60
N GLY A 527 3.12 3.69 16.98
CA GLY A 527 2.73 3.83 18.36
C GLY A 527 1.68 4.91 18.55
N TYR A 528 1.16 4.99 19.77
CA TYR A 528 0.12 5.96 20.10
C TYR A 528 0.32 6.63 21.46
N SER A 529 -0.32 7.79 21.64
CA SER A 529 -0.24 8.62 22.85
C SER A 529 -0.98 7.98 24.04
N THR A 530 -0.80 8.52 25.23
CA THR A 530 -1.58 8.11 26.41
C THR A 530 -3.01 8.64 26.40
N LEU A 531 -3.36 9.49 25.44
CA LEU A 531 -4.62 10.20 25.36
C LEU A 531 -5.69 9.47 24.52
N VAL A 532 -5.30 8.44 23.76
CA VAL A 532 -6.20 7.71 22.88
C VAL A 532 -6.32 6.24 23.27
N SER A 533 -7.43 5.63 22.86
CA SER A 533 -7.72 4.20 22.99
C SER A 533 -8.31 3.64 21.70
N ASP A 534 -8.51 2.32 21.67
CA ASP A 534 -9.06 1.59 20.51
C ASP A 534 -8.21 1.76 19.24
N VAL A 535 -6.88 1.86 19.42
CA VAL A 535 -5.93 2.02 18.31
C VAL A 535 -5.61 0.65 17.72
N GLU A 536 -6.00 0.46 16.48
CA GLU A 536 -5.72 -0.72 15.68
C GLU A 536 -5.12 -0.31 14.33
N TYR A 537 -4.20 -1.12 13.79
CA TYR A 537 -3.61 -0.89 12.47
C TYR A 537 -4.12 -1.95 11.49
N GLY A 538 -4.40 -1.53 10.30
CA GLY A 538 -4.84 -2.41 9.22
C GLY A 538 -3.71 -3.28 8.67
N TRP A 539 -4.09 -4.28 7.89
CA TRP A 539 -3.21 -5.15 7.14
C TRP A 539 -2.23 -4.37 6.24
N ASP A 540 -2.67 -3.20 5.74
CA ASP A 540 -1.95 -2.25 4.88
C ASP A 540 -0.97 -1.34 5.64
N THR A 541 -0.82 -1.55 6.95
CA THR A 541 0.01 -0.77 7.88
C THR A 541 -0.57 0.59 8.31
N VAL A 542 -1.75 0.95 7.85
CA VAL A 542 -2.41 2.22 8.16
C VAL A 542 -3.29 2.08 9.41
N PRO A 543 -3.27 3.03 10.37
CA PRO A 543 -4.19 3.01 11.50
C PRO A 543 -5.66 3.13 11.06
N LEU A 544 -6.54 2.40 11.72
CA LEU A 544 -7.98 2.50 11.52
C LEU A 544 -8.55 3.72 12.27
N TYR A 545 -8.24 4.90 11.77
CA TYR A 545 -8.51 6.18 12.43
C TYR A 545 -9.97 6.37 12.88
N HIS A 546 -10.93 5.79 12.15
CA HIS A 546 -12.34 5.89 12.48
C HIS A 546 -12.73 5.17 13.78
N ASN A 547 -11.96 4.17 14.22
CA ASN A 547 -12.18 3.44 15.46
C ASN A 547 -11.57 4.12 16.68
N ILE A 548 -10.57 4.99 16.48
CA ILE A 548 -9.80 5.59 17.58
C ILE A 548 -10.67 6.55 18.37
N THR A 549 -10.61 6.42 19.70
CA THR A 549 -11.34 7.30 20.64
C THR A 549 -10.38 8.17 21.46
N LYS A 550 -10.80 9.42 21.73
CA LYS A 550 -10.05 10.40 22.53
C LYS A 550 -10.92 11.13 23.51
#